data_baa3ef43c1a1d1db2b99765b33a2012f
#
_entry.id   baa3ef43c1a1d1db2b99765b33a2012f
#
_cell.length_a   1.000
_cell.length_b   1.000
_cell.length_c   1.000
_cell.angle_alpha   90.00
_cell.angle_beta   90.00
_cell.angle_gamma   90.00
#
_symmetry.space_group_name_H-M   'P 1'
#
loop_
_entity.id
_entity.type
_entity.pdbx_description
1 polymer ?
#
loop_
_entity_poly.entity_id
_entity_poly.type
_entity_poly.pdbx_seq_one_letter_code
_entity_poly.pdbx_strand_id
1 'polypeptide(L)'
;MLFRFPVVIIDEDFRSENASGLGVRALADAIRAEGEEVLGVTSYVDLSSFAQQQSRVCAFIVSIDDEEFSTLDHDVTQELPVIAQLRKFIREIRFRNADIPIFLYGETRTSRHLPNEVLKELHGFIHMFEDTPEFVARHVLREARAYLNSVAPPFFRALTGYAADGSYSWHCPGHSGGVAFLKSPVGQMFHQFFGENLLRADVCNAVDELGQLLDHTGPVAASERNAARIFNADHLFFVTNGTSTSNRMVWNSNVAPGDIVVVDRNCHKSILHAIILTGAIPVFMMPTRNHYGIIGPIPQSEFGVETIRAKIAAHPFASLAEDKTPRILTITQSTYDGIIYNVEEIKNELDGYVENLHFDEAWLP
;
A
#
# COMPACT_ATOMS: atom_id res chain seq x y z
N MET A 1 -12.10 9.82 -14.87
CA MET A 1 -10.97 9.14 -14.18
C MET A 1 -11.07 7.64 -14.38
N LEU A 2 -9.95 6.93 -14.30
CA LEU A 2 -9.92 5.46 -14.37
C LEU A 2 -10.67 4.85 -13.17
N PHE A 3 -10.53 5.46 -12.01
CA PHE A 3 -11.21 5.12 -10.76
C PHE A 3 -12.19 6.22 -10.40
N ARG A 4 -13.44 5.84 -10.13
CA ARG A 4 -14.50 6.77 -9.74
C ARG A 4 -14.57 6.86 -8.22
N PHE A 5 -14.17 8.01 -7.70
CA PHE A 5 -14.30 8.36 -6.30
C PHE A 5 -15.02 9.71 -6.20
N PRO A 6 -16.02 9.84 -5.34
CA PRO A 6 -16.81 11.08 -5.24
C PRO A 6 -15.96 12.24 -4.72
N VAL A 7 -16.31 13.44 -5.18
CA VAL A 7 -15.99 14.70 -4.51
C VAL A 7 -17.05 14.95 -3.45
N VAL A 8 -16.64 15.25 -2.23
CA VAL A 8 -17.57 15.60 -1.14
C VAL A 8 -17.64 17.10 -1.00
N ILE A 9 -18.84 17.65 -1.09
CA ILE A 9 -19.12 19.07 -0.85
C ILE A 9 -19.87 19.18 0.47
N ILE A 10 -19.33 19.97 1.39
CA ILE A 10 -19.88 20.23 2.71
C ILE A 10 -20.35 21.67 2.74
N ASP A 11 -21.67 21.86 2.77
CA ASP A 11 -22.29 23.16 2.71
C ASP A 11 -23.70 23.09 3.33
N GLU A 12 -23.98 23.90 4.33
CA GLU A 12 -25.28 23.90 5.02
C GLU A 12 -26.43 24.25 4.08
N ASP A 13 -26.15 25.10 3.10
CA ASP A 13 -27.09 25.54 2.09
C ASP A 13 -27.18 24.61 0.86
N PHE A 14 -26.47 23.50 0.83
CA PHE A 14 -26.45 22.62 -0.35
C PHE A 14 -27.84 22.21 -0.85
N ARG A 15 -28.81 22.13 0.07
CA ARG A 15 -30.24 21.83 -0.26
C ARG A 15 -31.13 23.03 -0.31
N SER A 16 -30.62 24.25 0.01
CA SER A 16 -31.39 25.47 0.06
C SER A 16 -31.62 26.07 -1.34
N GLU A 17 -32.69 26.85 -1.52
CA GLU A 17 -32.98 27.53 -2.79
C GLU A 17 -32.49 29.00 -2.80
N ASN A 18 -31.68 29.38 -1.80
CA ASN A 18 -31.04 30.69 -1.75
C ASN A 18 -29.85 30.79 -2.74
N ALA A 19 -29.26 31.98 -2.85
CA ALA A 19 -28.16 32.24 -3.78
C ALA A 19 -26.93 31.40 -3.51
N SER A 20 -26.59 31.13 -2.23
CA SER A 20 -25.49 30.29 -1.80
C SER A 20 -25.73 28.85 -2.26
N GLY A 21 -26.88 28.26 -1.95
CA GLY A 21 -27.22 26.89 -2.34
C GLY A 21 -27.32 26.72 -3.86
N LEU A 22 -27.73 27.73 -4.61
CA LEU A 22 -27.69 27.71 -6.08
C LEU A 22 -26.25 27.70 -6.60
N GLY A 23 -25.36 28.50 -6.02
CA GLY A 23 -23.96 28.58 -6.42
C GLY A 23 -23.22 27.25 -6.17
N VAL A 24 -23.37 26.66 -4.99
CA VAL A 24 -22.72 25.39 -4.67
C VAL A 24 -23.24 24.19 -5.48
N ARG A 25 -24.57 24.20 -5.80
CA ARG A 25 -25.13 23.19 -6.71
C ARG A 25 -24.65 23.35 -8.15
N ALA A 26 -24.49 24.60 -8.63
CA ALA A 26 -23.91 24.85 -9.95
C ALA A 26 -22.49 24.26 -10.06
N LEU A 27 -21.67 24.38 -8.99
CA LEU A 27 -20.36 23.76 -8.91
C LEU A 27 -20.48 22.22 -8.90
N ALA A 28 -21.41 21.67 -8.12
CA ALA A 28 -21.65 20.23 -8.07
C ALA A 28 -22.06 19.67 -9.46
N ASP A 29 -22.91 20.40 -10.17
CA ASP A 29 -23.36 20.02 -11.52
C ASP A 29 -22.24 20.14 -12.56
N ALA A 30 -21.36 21.13 -12.44
CA ALA A 30 -20.17 21.25 -13.27
C ALA A 30 -19.21 20.06 -13.05
N ILE A 31 -19.01 19.61 -11.81
CA ILE A 31 -18.21 18.42 -11.50
C ILE A 31 -18.86 17.15 -12.08
N ARG A 32 -20.18 17.02 -11.95
CA ARG A 32 -20.93 15.88 -12.54
C ARG A 32 -20.87 15.87 -14.07
N ALA A 33 -20.90 17.04 -14.70
CA ALA A 33 -20.77 17.17 -16.16
C ALA A 33 -19.40 16.67 -16.68
N GLU A 34 -18.35 16.75 -15.85
CA GLU A 34 -17.03 16.15 -16.14
C GLU A 34 -16.98 14.62 -15.89
N GLY A 35 -18.12 13.99 -15.52
CA GLY A 35 -18.28 12.55 -15.36
C GLY A 35 -17.94 12.00 -13.99
N GLU A 36 -17.80 12.83 -12.97
CA GLU A 36 -17.47 12.43 -11.61
C GLU A 36 -18.66 12.52 -10.66
N GLU A 37 -18.66 11.72 -9.60
CA GLU A 37 -19.71 11.68 -8.61
C GLU A 37 -19.51 12.81 -7.58
N VAL A 38 -20.61 13.43 -7.14
CA VAL A 38 -20.60 14.45 -6.10
C VAL A 38 -21.56 14.06 -4.99
N LEU A 39 -21.08 14.06 -3.76
CA LEU A 39 -21.85 13.86 -2.54
C LEU A 39 -21.96 15.18 -1.78
N GLY A 40 -23.20 15.70 -1.65
CA GLY A 40 -23.50 16.89 -0.88
C GLY A 40 -23.86 16.52 0.56
N VAL A 41 -23.21 17.16 1.54
CA VAL A 41 -23.42 17.00 2.97
C VAL A 41 -23.72 18.34 3.58
N THR A 42 -24.76 18.44 4.41
CA THR A 42 -25.24 19.71 4.98
C THR A 42 -24.68 20.02 6.36
N SER A 43 -23.87 19.13 6.97
CA SER A 43 -23.34 19.33 8.31
C SER A 43 -21.98 18.64 8.53
N TYR A 44 -21.09 19.28 9.29
CA TYR A 44 -19.83 18.68 9.76
C TYR A 44 -20.06 17.48 10.71
N VAL A 45 -21.20 17.42 11.41
CA VAL A 45 -21.52 16.34 12.34
C VAL A 45 -21.82 15.04 11.60
N ASP A 46 -22.45 15.14 10.45
CA ASP A 46 -22.75 14.00 9.58
C ASP A 46 -21.47 13.39 8.97
N LEU A 47 -20.43 14.21 8.87
CA LEU A 47 -19.12 13.79 8.33
C LEU A 47 -18.34 12.83 9.21
N SER A 48 -18.44 12.94 10.53
CA SER A 48 -17.73 11.99 11.40
C SER A 48 -18.25 10.57 11.25
N SER A 49 -19.56 10.42 11.01
CA SER A 49 -20.20 9.15 10.64
C SER A 49 -19.92 8.77 9.18
N PHE A 50 -19.88 9.75 8.29
CA PHE A 50 -19.66 9.59 6.86
C PHE A 50 -18.18 9.26 6.55
N ALA A 51 -17.22 9.96 7.15
CA ALA A 51 -15.79 9.70 7.00
C ALA A 51 -15.37 8.35 7.59
N GLN A 52 -16.12 7.81 8.55
CA GLN A 52 -15.93 6.45 9.04
C GLN A 52 -16.43 5.38 8.06
N GLN A 53 -17.44 5.70 7.26
CA GLN A 53 -18.07 4.77 6.33
C GLN A 53 -17.50 4.84 4.90
N GLN A 54 -16.88 5.98 4.52
CA GLN A 54 -16.43 6.19 3.14
C GLN A 54 -14.93 6.48 3.05
N SER A 55 -14.14 5.41 2.94
CA SER A 55 -12.73 5.48 2.53
C SER A 55 -12.53 5.86 1.03
N ARG A 56 -13.61 6.20 0.30
CA ARG A 56 -13.61 6.36 -1.15
C ARG A 56 -13.96 7.79 -1.56
N VAL A 57 -13.11 8.75 -1.16
CA VAL A 57 -13.27 10.15 -1.51
C VAL A 57 -12.01 10.63 -2.21
N CYS A 58 -12.14 11.45 -3.28
CA CYS A 58 -10.97 11.97 -3.99
C CYS A 58 -10.68 13.44 -3.71
N ALA A 59 -11.62 14.21 -3.19
CA ALA A 59 -11.43 15.60 -2.75
C ALA A 59 -12.58 16.05 -1.83
N PHE A 60 -12.29 17.03 -0.98
CA PHE A 60 -13.27 17.74 -0.18
C PHE A 60 -13.37 19.20 -0.62
N ILE A 61 -14.59 19.71 -0.72
CA ILE A 61 -14.91 21.14 -0.84
C ILE A 61 -15.72 21.49 0.41
N VAL A 62 -15.24 22.42 1.20
CA VAL A 62 -15.80 22.78 2.50
C VAL A 62 -16.23 24.25 2.44
N SER A 63 -17.51 24.51 2.63
CA SER A 63 -18.03 25.85 2.73
C SER A 63 -17.77 26.45 4.12
N ILE A 64 -17.50 27.73 4.15
CA ILE A 64 -17.39 28.50 5.39
C ILE A 64 -18.49 29.54 5.37
N ASP A 65 -19.31 29.58 6.42
CA ASP A 65 -20.31 30.58 6.62
C ASP A 65 -19.70 31.96 6.92
N ASP A 66 -20.14 32.95 6.19
CA ASP A 66 -19.67 34.33 6.30
C ASP A 66 -20.33 35.15 7.41
N GLU A 67 -21.47 34.71 7.96
CA GLU A 67 -22.19 35.47 8.99
C GLU A 67 -21.32 35.68 10.25
N GLU A 68 -20.51 34.67 10.64
CA GLU A 68 -19.60 34.81 11.78
C GLU A 68 -18.46 35.82 11.51
N PHE A 69 -18.01 35.95 10.25
CA PHE A 69 -16.93 36.89 9.88
C PHE A 69 -17.44 38.32 9.71
N SER A 70 -18.74 38.52 9.45
CA SER A 70 -19.34 39.85 9.24
C SER A 70 -19.41 40.68 10.53
N THR A 71 -19.34 40.03 11.69
CA THR A 71 -19.42 40.66 13.02
C THR A 71 -18.07 40.99 13.66
N LEU A 72 -16.95 40.68 12.95
CA LEU A 72 -15.63 40.95 13.48
C LEU A 72 -15.28 42.43 13.48
N ASP A 73 -15.27 43.04 14.66
CA ASP A 73 -14.55 44.27 14.95
C ASP A 73 -13.04 43.96 15.07
N HIS A 74 -12.17 44.85 14.64
CA HIS A 74 -10.74 44.63 14.34
C HIS A 74 -9.83 44.13 15.49
N ASP A 75 -10.38 43.75 16.65
CA ASP A 75 -9.57 43.45 17.88
C ASP A 75 -9.96 42.11 18.57
N VAL A 76 -10.42 41.09 17.84
CA VAL A 76 -10.78 39.81 18.47
C VAL A 76 -9.59 38.84 18.55
N THR A 77 -9.08 38.67 19.75
CA THR A 77 -8.03 37.66 20.10
C THR A 77 -8.57 36.24 20.27
N GLN A 78 -9.89 36.02 20.12
CA GLN A 78 -10.52 34.71 20.23
C GLN A 78 -10.67 34.06 18.85
N GLU A 79 -10.33 32.77 18.77
CA GLU A 79 -10.55 31.97 17.58
C GLU A 79 -12.07 31.80 17.35
N LEU A 80 -12.50 32.07 16.11
CA LEU A 80 -13.91 31.90 15.73
C LEU A 80 -14.31 30.42 15.81
N PRO A 81 -15.51 30.07 16.29
CA PRO A 81 -15.99 28.71 16.38
C PRO A 81 -15.90 27.94 15.05
N VAL A 82 -16.20 28.59 13.94
CA VAL A 82 -16.11 28.00 12.59
C VAL A 82 -14.67 27.61 12.22
N ILE A 83 -13.67 28.41 12.61
CA ILE A 83 -12.26 28.08 12.38
C ILE A 83 -11.83 26.89 13.24
N ALA A 84 -12.27 26.83 14.49
CA ALA A 84 -12.00 25.70 15.39
C ALA A 84 -12.60 24.39 14.85
N GLN A 85 -13.83 24.44 14.33
CA GLN A 85 -14.48 23.29 13.68
C GLN A 85 -13.75 22.86 12.42
N LEU A 86 -13.36 23.80 11.57
CA LEU A 86 -12.59 23.52 10.36
C LEU A 86 -11.25 22.88 10.67
N ARG A 87 -10.52 23.38 11.67
CA ARG A 87 -9.25 22.78 12.13
C ARG A 87 -9.46 21.36 12.64
N LYS A 88 -10.50 21.11 13.41
CA LYS A 88 -10.84 19.77 13.89
C LYS A 88 -11.10 18.84 12.70
N PHE A 89 -11.90 19.26 11.76
CA PHE A 89 -12.20 18.51 10.54
C PHE A 89 -10.94 18.19 9.74
N ILE A 90 -10.11 19.20 9.46
CA ILE A 90 -8.83 19.00 8.74
C ILE A 90 -7.95 17.99 9.46
N ARG A 91 -7.79 18.10 10.79
CA ARG A 91 -6.99 17.15 11.57
C ARG A 91 -7.53 15.72 11.49
N GLU A 92 -8.83 15.52 11.57
CA GLU A 92 -9.47 14.20 11.46
C GLU A 92 -9.23 13.57 10.08
N ILE A 93 -9.30 14.37 9.01
CA ILE A 93 -8.98 13.91 7.66
C ILE A 93 -7.49 13.61 7.52
N ARG A 94 -6.60 14.53 7.92
CA ARG A 94 -5.15 14.37 7.81
C ARG A 94 -4.62 13.19 8.62
N PHE A 95 -5.23 12.87 9.75
CA PHE A 95 -4.89 11.68 10.53
C PHE A 95 -5.09 10.37 9.73
N ARG A 96 -6.10 10.32 8.86
CA ARG A 96 -6.42 9.15 8.04
C ARG A 96 -5.80 9.19 6.66
N ASN A 97 -5.66 10.40 6.12
CA ASN A 97 -5.19 10.63 4.76
C ASN A 97 -4.49 11.99 4.67
N ALA A 98 -3.16 11.94 4.67
CA ALA A 98 -2.33 13.14 4.71
C ALA A 98 -2.47 14.03 3.46
N ASP A 99 -2.74 13.43 2.29
CA ASP A 99 -2.54 14.08 1.00
C ASP A 99 -3.84 14.37 0.23
N ILE A 100 -5.02 14.01 0.78
CA ILE A 100 -6.28 14.22 0.08
C ILE A 100 -6.54 15.73 -0.14
N PRO A 101 -6.95 16.15 -1.36
CA PRO A 101 -7.24 17.54 -1.64
C PRO A 101 -8.40 18.08 -0.81
N ILE A 102 -8.19 19.22 -0.16
CA ILE A 102 -9.19 19.97 0.58
C ILE A 102 -9.23 21.39 0.02
N PHE A 103 -10.41 21.83 -0.42
CA PHE A 103 -10.67 23.19 -0.88
C PHE A 103 -11.66 23.87 0.07
N LEU A 104 -11.47 25.15 0.30
CA LEU A 104 -12.48 25.97 0.95
C LEU A 104 -13.30 26.71 -0.09
N TYR A 105 -14.60 26.87 0.18
CA TYR A 105 -15.56 27.59 -0.62
C TYR A 105 -16.18 28.70 0.21
N GLY A 106 -16.05 29.95 -0.20
CA GLY A 106 -16.53 31.09 0.55
C GLY A 106 -16.31 32.41 -0.16
N GLU A 107 -16.74 33.53 0.47
CA GLU A 107 -16.51 34.86 -0.07
C GLU A 107 -15.04 35.28 0.04
N THR A 108 -14.59 36.15 -0.88
CA THR A 108 -13.22 36.65 -0.93
C THR A 108 -12.78 37.33 0.37
N ARG A 109 -13.67 37.99 1.08
CA ARG A 109 -13.36 38.61 2.38
C ARG A 109 -12.96 37.59 3.44
N THR A 110 -13.58 36.42 3.45
CA THR A 110 -13.30 35.33 4.40
C THR A 110 -11.87 34.83 4.29
N SER A 111 -11.33 34.73 3.07
CA SER A 111 -9.96 34.26 2.84
C SER A 111 -8.88 35.06 3.58
N ARG A 112 -9.14 36.38 3.84
CA ARG A 112 -8.21 37.28 4.51
C ARG A 112 -8.10 37.03 6.01
N HIS A 113 -9.09 36.40 6.61
CA HIS A 113 -9.16 36.13 8.06
C HIS A 113 -8.73 34.71 8.43
N LEU A 114 -8.38 33.88 7.45
CA LEU A 114 -7.95 32.51 7.70
C LEU A 114 -6.53 32.48 8.26
N PRO A 115 -6.29 31.72 9.35
CA PRO A 115 -4.95 31.52 9.88
C PRO A 115 -4.03 30.82 8.87
N ASN A 116 -2.76 31.24 8.83
CA ASN A 116 -1.75 30.62 7.95
C ASN A 116 -1.61 29.10 8.13
N GLU A 117 -1.86 28.59 9.32
CA GLU A 117 -1.83 27.16 9.62
C GLU A 117 -2.94 26.39 8.88
N VAL A 118 -4.13 27.00 8.76
CA VAL A 118 -5.23 26.41 7.99
C VAL A 118 -4.93 26.48 6.51
N LEU A 119 -4.45 27.64 6.02
CA LEU A 119 -4.14 27.84 4.60
C LEU A 119 -3.11 26.85 4.08
N LYS A 120 -2.13 26.42 4.89
CA LYS A 120 -1.10 25.44 4.51
C LYS A 120 -1.65 24.03 4.28
N GLU A 121 -2.79 23.71 4.87
CA GLU A 121 -3.44 22.41 4.76
C GLU A 121 -4.39 22.32 3.55
N LEU A 122 -4.63 23.43 2.87
CA LEU A 122 -5.58 23.54 1.78
C LEU A 122 -4.88 23.46 0.42
N HIS A 123 -5.59 22.90 -0.55
CA HIS A 123 -5.19 22.86 -1.96
C HIS A 123 -5.70 24.08 -2.75
N GLY A 124 -6.62 24.84 -2.19
CA GLY A 124 -7.11 26.07 -2.77
C GLY A 124 -8.30 26.67 -2.01
N PHE A 125 -8.57 27.94 -2.33
CA PHE A 125 -9.76 28.66 -1.93
C PHE A 125 -10.58 28.95 -3.17
N ILE A 126 -11.88 28.63 -3.13
CA ILE A 126 -12.84 28.86 -4.21
C ILE A 126 -13.65 30.07 -3.84
N HIS A 127 -13.56 31.11 -4.65
CA HIS A 127 -14.26 32.36 -4.42
C HIS A 127 -15.71 32.28 -4.89
N MET A 128 -16.63 32.24 -3.91
CA MET A 128 -18.07 32.24 -4.18
C MET A 128 -18.43 33.46 -5.04
N PHE A 129 -19.24 33.28 -6.07
CA PHE A 129 -19.69 34.27 -7.03
C PHE A 129 -18.62 34.91 -7.96
N GLU A 130 -17.34 34.69 -7.74
CA GLU A 130 -16.26 35.23 -8.58
C GLU A 130 -15.70 34.19 -9.53
N ASP A 131 -15.54 32.95 -9.06
CA ASP A 131 -15.02 31.85 -9.85
C ASP A 131 -16.13 31.14 -10.64
N THR A 132 -15.87 30.82 -11.91
CA THR A 132 -16.84 30.07 -12.71
C THR A 132 -16.86 28.58 -12.31
N PRO A 133 -18.04 27.95 -12.16
CA PRO A 133 -18.16 26.58 -11.73
C PRO A 133 -17.36 25.59 -12.59
N GLU A 134 -17.31 25.79 -13.91
CA GLU A 134 -16.59 24.91 -14.84
C GLU A 134 -15.07 25.01 -14.69
N PHE A 135 -14.56 26.21 -14.39
CA PHE A 135 -13.12 26.38 -14.13
C PHE A 135 -12.73 25.71 -12.83
N VAL A 136 -13.50 25.93 -11.77
CA VAL A 136 -13.28 25.31 -10.46
C VAL A 136 -13.39 23.79 -10.54
N ALA A 137 -14.41 23.25 -11.22
CA ALA A 137 -14.59 21.82 -11.40
C ALA A 137 -13.32 21.19 -12.01
N ARG A 138 -12.80 21.78 -13.10
CA ARG A 138 -11.56 21.29 -13.74
C ARG A 138 -10.35 21.39 -12.81
N HIS A 139 -10.23 22.43 -12.00
CA HIS A 139 -9.15 22.58 -11.04
C HIS A 139 -9.23 21.51 -9.94
N VAL A 140 -10.39 21.37 -9.29
CA VAL A 140 -10.62 20.35 -8.26
C VAL A 140 -10.33 18.94 -8.80
N LEU A 141 -10.83 18.62 -9.98
CA LEU A 141 -10.63 17.31 -10.59
C LEU A 141 -9.18 17.06 -11.03
N ARG A 142 -8.44 18.10 -11.40
CA ARG A 142 -6.99 17.97 -11.66
C ARG A 142 -6.25 17.56 -10.39
N GLU A 143 -6.50 18.21 -9.26
CA GLU A 143 -5.87 17.89 -7.98
C GLU A 143 -6.33 16.51 -7.48
N ALA A 144 -7.62 16.18 -7.62
CA ALA A 144 -8.13 14.85 -7.29
C ALA A 144 -7.45 13.73 -8.11
N ARG A 145 -7.24 13.96 -9.41
CA ARG A 145 -6.49 13.02 -10.29
C ARG A 145 -5.03 12.89 -9.86
N ALA A 146 -4.38 14.02 -9.55
CA ALA A 146 -3.01 14.01 -9.06
C ALA A 146 -2.87 13.20 -7.75
N TYR A 147 -3.80 13.41 -6.82
CA TYR A 147 -3.90 12.67 -5.56
C TYR A 147 -4.10 11.15 -5.81
N LEU A 148 -5.10 10.75 -6.60
CA LEU A 148 -5.35 9.34 -6.89
C LEU A 148 -4.15 8.67 -7.57
N ASN A 149 -3.44 9.40 -8.43
CA ASN A 149 -2.22 8.91 -9.05
C ASN A 149 -1.06 8.78 -8.05
N SER A 150 -1.03 9.62 -7.00
CA SER A 150 0.03 9.56 -5.98
C SER A 150 -0.14 8.40 -5.03
N VAL A 151 -1.39 8.06 -4.66
CA VAL A 151 -1.69 6.94 -3.75
C VAL A 151 -1.67 5.58 -4.45
N ALA A 152 -1.83 5.53 -5.77
CA ALA A 152 -1.74 4.28 -6.51
C ALA A 152 -0.31 3.74 -6.52
N PRO A 153 -0.10 2.45 -6.10
CA PRO A 153 1.22 1.84 -6.20
C PRO A 153 1.80 1.95 -7.62
N PRO A 154 3.09 2.24 -7.79
CA PRO A 154 3.67 2.58 -9.10
C PRO A 154 3.41 1.55 -10.19
N PHE A 155 3.58 0.25 -9.90
CA PHE A 155 3.31 -0.82 -10.88
C PHE A 155 1.80 -0.92 -11.19
N PHE A 156 0.94 -0.85 -10.17
CA PHE A 156 -0.51 -0.88 -10.38
C PHE A 156 -0.98 0.29 -11.25
N ARG A 157 -0.46 1.48 -11.01
CA ARG A 157 -0.75 2.66 -11.84
C ARG A 157 -0.31 2.48 -13.29
N ALA A 158 0.90 1.95 -13.52
CA ALA A 158 1.40 1.67 -14.85
C ALA A 158 0.55 0.61 -15.57
N LEU A 159 0.21 -0.48 -14.89
CA LEU A 159 -0.61 -1.56 -15.42
C LEU A 159 -2.02 -1.11 -15.80
N THR A 160 -2.66 -0.33 -14.92
CA THR A 160 -4.01 0.19 -15.19
C THR A 160 -4.00 1.26 -16.30
N GLY A 161 -2.95 2.07 -16.38
CA GLY A 161 -2.73 3.00 -17.49
C GLY A 161 -2.58 2.26 -18.80
N TYR A 162 -1.70 1.27 -18.87
CA TYR A 162 -1.50 0.43 -20.05
C TYR A 162 -2.80 -0.26 -20.50
N ALA A 163 -3.55 -0.85 -19.56
CA ALA A 163 -4.83 -1.49 -19.88
C ALA A 163 -5.87 -0.50 -20.41
N ALA A 164 -5.87 0.75 -19.92
CA ALA A 164 -6.80 1.81 -20.33
C ALA A 164 -6.48 2.38 -21.73
N ASP A 165 -5.19 2.48 -22.10
CA ASP A 165 -4.75 3.03 -23.38
C ASP A 165 -5.19 2.17 -24.56
N GLY A 166 -5.47 0.87 -24.32
CA GLY A 166 -5.97 -0.03 -25.36
C GLY A 166 -5.01 -0.26 -26.50
N SER A 167 -3.70 -0.11 -26.26
CA SER A 167 -2.64 -0.32 -27.23
C SER A 167 -2.69 -1.72 -27.83
N TYR A 168 -2.35 -1.87 -29.10
CA TYR A 168 -2.26 -3.16 -29.74
C TYR A 168 -1.12 -3.98 -29.14
N SER A 169 -1.46 -5.19 -28.66
CA SER A 169 -0.50 -6.12 -28.11
C SER A 169 0.10 -7.01 -29.21
N TRP A 170 1.40 -6.85 -29.46
CA TRP A 170 2.18 -7.69 -30.41
C TRP A 170 3.01 -8.75 -29.68
N HIS A 171 2.75 -8.97 -28.41
CA HIS A 171 3.43 -9.90 -27.51
C HIS A 171 2.44 -10.91 -26.92
N CYS A 172 2.95 -11.90 -26.17
CA CYS A 172 2.11 -12.80 -25.38
C CYS A 172 1.36 -12.03 -24.26
N PRO A 173 0.16 -12.50 -23.86
CA PRO A 173 -0.55 -13.69 -24.36
C PRO A 173 -1.33 -13.43 -25.65
N GLY A 174 -1.55 -14.51 -26.43
CA GLY A 174 -2.16 -14.42 -27.77
C GLY A 174 -3.66 -14.08 -27.81
N HIS A 175 -4.31 -13.89 -26.67
CA HIS A 175 -5.71 -13.43 -26.63
C HIS A 175 -5.86 -11.92 -26.92
N SER A 176 -4.75 -11.17 -27.02
CA SER A 176 -4.72 -9.76 -27.43
C SER A 176 -5.75 -8.90 -26.68
N GLY A 177 -5.56 -8.73 -25.36
CA GLY A 177 -6.49 -7.98 -24.51
C GLY A 177 -7.89 -8.58 -24.38
N GLY A 178 -8.03 -9.87 -24.66
CA GLY A 178 -9.31 -10.60 -24.54
C GLY A 178 -10.12 -10.71 -25.82
N VAL A 179 -9.72 -10.08 -26.93
CA VAL A 179 -10.46 -10.12 -28.19
C VAL A 179 -10.67 -11.56 -28.71
N ALA A 180 -9.72 -12.45 -28.47
CA ALA A 180 -9.85 -13.85 -28.85
C ALA A 180 -11.03 -14.57 -28.17
N PHE A 181 -11.37 -14.19 -26.94
CA PHE A 181 -12.50 -14.79 -26.18
C PHE A 181 -13.86 -14.41 -26.77
N LEU A 182 -13.97 -13.25 -27.42
CA LEU A 182 -15.24 -12.78 -27.98
C LEU A 182 -15.73 -13.59 -29.18
N LYS A 183 -14.91 -14.51 -29.70
CA LYS A 183 -15.20 -15.32 -30.90
C LYS A 183 -16.10 -16.53 -30.64
N SER A 184 -16.39 -16.86 -29.38
CA SER A 184 -17.24 -18.01 -29.02
C SER A 184 -18.14 -17.71 -27.83
N PRO A 185 -19.28 -18.41 -27.68
CA PRO A 185 -20.15 -18.22 -26.52
C PRO A 185 -19.47 -18.48 -25.18
N VAL A 186 -18.65 -19.53 -25.08
CA VAL A 186 -17.89 -19.85 -23.88
C VAL A 186 -16.88 -18.75 -23.55
N GLY A 187 -16.18 -18.25 -24.56
CA GLY A 187 -15.26 -17.12 -24.40
C GLY A 187 -15.98 -15.84 -23.98
N GLN A 188 -17.16 -15.56 -24.51
CA GLN A 188 -17.98 -14.43 -24.08
C GLN A 188 -18.42 -14.56 -22.62
N MET A 189 -18.79 -15.76 -22.16
CA MET A 189 -19.11 -16.00 -20.74
C MET A 189 -17.90 -15.69 -19.84
N PHE A 190 -16.70 -16.13 -20.25
CA PHE A 190 -15.45 -15.84 -19.53
C PHE A 190 -15.18 -14.34 -19.50
N HIS A 191 -15.27 -13.64 -20.63
CA HIS A 191 -15.08 -12.21 -20.75
C HIS A 191 -16.11 -11.41 -19.90
N GLN A 192 -17.38 -11.82 -19.90
CA GLN A 192 -18.40 -11.17 -19.08
C GLN A 192 -18.15 -11.36 -17.57
N PHE A 193 -17.64 -12.52 -17.17
CA PHE A 193 -17.37 -12.82 -15.76
C PHE A 193 -16.15 -12.03 -15.24
N PHE A 194 -15.03 -12.06 -15.96
CA PHE A 194 -13.79 -11.43 -15.51
C PHE A 194 -13.67 -9.94 -15.86
N GLY A 195 -14.35 -9.50 -16.90
CA GLY A 195 -14.30 -8.15 -17.43
C GLY A 195 -13.10 -7.89 -18.34
N GLU A 196 -13.20 -6.84 -19.13
CA GLU A 196 -12.20 -6.46 -20.12
C GLU A 196 -10.86 -6.07 -19.49
N ASN A 197 -10.90 -5.36 -18.37
CA ASN A 197 -9.69 -4.85 -17.72
C ASN A 197 -8.75 -5.97 -17.23
N LEU A 198 -9.30 -7.08 -16.75
CA LEU A 198 -8.49 -8.23 -16.35
C LEU A 198 -7.70 -8.78 -17.54
N LEU A 199 -8.36 -8.93 -18.68
CA LEU A 199 -7.75 -9.48 -19.90
C LEU A 199 -6.77 -8.51 -20.55
N ARG A 200 -7.01 -7.21 -20.46
CA ARG A 200 -6.07 -6.18 -20.90
C ARG A 200 -4.85 -6.04 -19.99
N ALA A 201 -5.01 -6.36 -18.71
CA ALA A 201 -3.91 -6.35 -17.73
C ALA A 201 -3.06 -7.64 -17.78
N ASP A 202 -3.53 -8.68 -18.46
CA ASP A 202 -2.75 -9.90 -18.69
C ASP A 202 -1.79 -9.69 -19.87
N VAL A 203 -0.58 -9.26 -19.54
CA VAL A 203 0.44 -8.82 -20.50
C VAL A 203 1.79 -9.50 -20.23
N CYS A 204 2.65 -9.53 -21.23
CA CYS A 204 4.02 -10.01 -21.10
C CYS A 204 4.83 -9.09 -20.17
N ASN A 205 5.71 -9.68 -19.38
CA ASN A 205 6.65 -8.92 -18.54
C ASN A 205 7.76 -8.19 -19.33
N ALA A 206 7.75 -8.28 -20.65
CA ALA A 206 8.67 -7.58 -21.54
C ALA A 206 8.07 -6.27 -22.12
N VAL A 207 6.92 -5.81 -21.61
CA VAL A 207 6.34 -4.52 -21.98
C VAL A 207 7.14 -3.41 -21.30
N ASP A 208 7.77 -2.54 -22.08
CA ASP A 208 8.70 -1.50 -21.60
C ASP A 208 8.04 -0.54 -20.59
N GLU A 209 6.77 -0.20 -20.82
CA GLU A 209 5.98 0.69 -19.97
C GLU A 209 5.76 0.14 -18.55
N LEU A 210 5.86 -1.19 -18.39
CA LEU A 210 5.69 -1.86 -17.09
C LEU A 210 7.02 -2.08 -16.36
N GLY A 211 8.14 -1.88 -17.04
CA GLY A 211 9.48 -2.16 -16.53
C GLY A 211 9.82 -3.65 -16.53
N GLN A 212 10.99 -3.98 -16.02
CA GLN A 212 11.53 -5.34 -16.05
C GLN A 212 11.69 -5.89 -14.64
N LEU A 213 11.09 -7.06 -14.37
CA LEU A 213 11.18 -7.71 -13.07
C LEU A 213 12.60 -8.26 -12.82
N LEU A 214 13.25 -8.81 -13.86
CA LEU A 214 14.59 -9.37 -13.73
C LEU A 214 15.67 -8.29 -13.52
N ASP A 215 15.53 -7.17 -14.23
CA ASP A 215 16.51 -6.08 -14.20
C ASP A 215 16.17 -5.00 -13.16
N HIS A 216 15.04 -5.15 -12.46
CA HIS A 216 14.56 -4.20 -11.46
C HIS A 216 14.51 -2.75 -12.00
N THR A 217 13.81 -2.57 -13.14
CA THR A 217 13.71 -1.25 -13.80
C THR A 217 12.28 -0.73 -13.89
N GLY A 218 12.12 0.54 -14.21
CA GLY A 218 10.82 1.18 -14.45
C GLY A 218 9.85 1.14 -13.27
N PRO A 219 8.54 0.94 -13.52
CA PRO A 219 7.50 0.84 -12.48
C PRO A 219 7.71 -0.28 -11.49
N VAL A 220 8.34 -1.41 -11.87
CA VAL A 220 8.71 -2.50 -10.96
C VAL A 220 9.67 -1.97 -9.90
N ALA A 221 10.80 -1.39 -10.30
CA ALA A 221 11.78 -0.81 -9.38
C ALA A 221 11.19 0.31 -8.50
N ALA A 222 10.31 1.14 -9.06
CA ALA A 222 9.62 2.17 -8.30
C ALA A 222 8.73 1.57 -7.21
N SER A 223 8.03 0.46 -7.51
CA SER A 223 7.20 -0.25 -6.54
C SER A 223 8.03 -0.95 -5.47
N GLU A 224 9.17 -1.55 -5.82
CA GLU A 224 10.09 -2.16 -4.86
C GLU A 224 10.64 -1.12 -3.88
N ARG A 225 11.08 0.05 -4.36
CA ARG A 225 11.52 1.15 -3.49
C ARG A 225 10.39 1.67 -2.58
N ASN A 226 9.16 1.80 -3.11
CA ASN A 226 8.03 2.22 -2.30
C ASN A 226 7.69 1.19 -1.22
N ALA A 227 7.68 -0.09 -1.55
CA ALA A 227 7.46 -1.17 -0.59
C ALA A 227 8.59 -1.23 0.46
N ALA A 228 9.86 -1.11 0.07
CA ALA A 228 11.00 -1.06 1.00
C ALA A 228 10.83 0.07 2.03
N ARG A 229 10.42 1.27 1.58
CA ARG A 229 10.12 2.39 2.48
C ARG A 229 8.99 2.09 3.47
N ILE A 230 7.92 1.42 3.02
CA ILE A 230 6.76 1.07 3.86
C ILE A 230 7.13 0.04 4.92
N PHE A 231 7.91 -0.97 4.54
CA PHE A 231 8.37 -2.02 5.44
C PHE A 231 9.64 -1.66 6.23
N ASN A 232 10.16 -0.45 6.07
CA ASN A 232 11.42 0.01 6.67
C ASN A 232 12.58 -0.96 6.42
N ALA A 233 12.68 -1.43 5.18
CA ALA A 233 13.73 -2.31 4.72
C ALA A 233 14.72 -1.55 3.82
N ASP A 234 15.99 -1.94 3.82
CA ASP A 234 17.02 -1.36 2.94
C ASP A 234 16.70 -1.66 1.46
N HIS A 235 16.28 -2.90 1.19
CA HIS A 235 15.89 -3.38 -0.13
C HIS A 235 14.68 -4.28 -0.04
N LEU A 236 13.87 -4.28 -1.10
CA LEU A 236 12.75 -5.20 -1.29
C LEU A 236 12.73 -5.65 -2.75
N PHE A 237 12.54 -6.94 -2.96
CA PHE A 237 12.45 -7.55 -4.28
C PHE A 237 11.14 -8.31 -4.43
N PHE A 238 10.40 -8.06 -5.51
CA PHE A 238 9.20 -8.83 -5.82
C PHE A 238 9.56 -10.19 -6.40
N VAL A 239 9.02 -11.24 -5.80
CA VAL A 239 9.15 -12.62 -6.27
C VAL A 239 7.76 -13.14 -6.62
N THR A 240 7.43 -13.19 -7.90
CA THR A 240 6.09 -13.55 -8.39
C THR A 240 5.75 -15.03 -8.28
N ASN A 241 6.76 -15.87 -8.05
CA ASN A 241 6.61 -17.34 -8.01
C ASN A 241 6.48 -17.90 -6.59
N GLY A 242 6.11 -17.04 -5.64
CA GLY A 242 5.82 -17.37 -4.24
C GLY A 242 7.06 -17.56 -3.35
N THR A 243 6.83 -17.60 -2.03
CA THR A 243 7.87 -17.67 -0.99
C THR A 243 8.83 -18.86 -1.17
N SER A 244 8.36 -19.97 -1.73
CA SER A 244 9.25 -21.10 -2.06
C SER A 244 10.39 -20.73 -3.02
N THR A 245 10.15 -19.80 -3.93
CA THR A 245 11.18 -19.26 -4.82
C THR A 245 12.03 -18.23 -4.09
N SER A 246 11.46 -17.35 -3.26
CA SER A 246 12.21 -16.43 -2.40
C SER A 246 13.23 -17.20 -1.54
N ASN A 247 12.79 -18.26 -0.86
CA ASN A 247 13.65 -19.12 -0.06
C ASN A 247 14.84 -19.68 -0.87
N ARG A 248 14.58 -20.17 -2.10
CA ARG A 248 15.64 -20.66 -2.97
C ARG A 248 16.61 -19.57 -3.40
N MET A 249 16.11 -18.36 -3.70
CA MET A 249 16.96 -17.23 -4.09
C MET A 249 17.89 -16.84 -2.94
N VAL A 250 17.35 -16.68 -1.73
CA VAL A 250 18.14 -16.38 -0.53
C VAL A 250 19.22 -17.47 -0.30
N TRP A 251 18.86 -18.73 -0.37
CA TRP A 251 19.80 -19.82 -0.14
C TRP A 251 20.86 -19.93 -1.22
N ASN A 252 20.48 -19.88 -2.49
CA ASN A 252 21.43 -20.00 -3.60
C ASN A 252 22.41 -18.81 -3.68
N SER A 253 22.03 -17.64 -3.14
CA SER A 253 22.91 -16.47 -3.10
C SER A 253 23.87 -16.48 -1.91
N ASN A 254 23.55 -17.21 -0.84
CA ASN A 254 24.31 -17.15 0.41
C ASN A 254 25.04 -18.46 0.77
N VAL A 255 24.63 -19.60 0.22
CA VAL A 255 25.08 -20.91 0.67
C VAL A 255 25.80 -21.67 -0.46
N ALA A 256 26.97 -22.16 -0.17
CA ALA A 256 27.79 -23.00 -1.04
C ALA A 256 27.83 -24.49 -0.57
N PRO A 257 28.24 -25.42 -1.45
CA PRO A 257 28.41 -26.84 -1.06
C PRO A 257 29.38 -26.99 0.09
N GLY A 258 28.96 -27.72 1.14
CA GLY A 258 29.76 -27.94 2.33
C GLY A 258 29.61 -26.93 3.45
N ASP A 259 28.93 -25.80 3.20
CA ASP A 259 28.65 -24.85 4.26
C ASP A 259 27.76 -25.43 5.35
N ILE A 260 28.02 -25.08 6.60
CA ILE A 260 27.17 -25.42 7.73
C ILE A 260 25.99 -24.41 7.76
N VAL A 261 24.77 -24.94 7.87
CA VAL A 261 23.55 -24.15 7.99
C VAL A 261 22.74 -24.60 9.20
N VAL A 262 22.15 -23.65 9.91
CA VAL A 262 21.26 -23.91 11.06
C VAL A 262 19.81 -23.72 10.63
N VAL A 263 18.97 -24.71 10.88
CA VAL A 263 17.62 -24.74 10.31
C VAL A 263 16.60 -25.22 11.32
N ASP A 264 15.46 -24.53 11.40
CA ASP A 264 14.27 -25.05 12.08
C ASP A 264 13.87 -26.41 11.50
N ARG A 265 13.75 -27.43 12.36
CA ARG A 265 13.29 -28.76 11.89
C ARG A 265 11.85 -28.74 11.37
N ASN A 266 11.06 -27.72 11.76
CA ASN A 266 9.69 -27.48 11.27
C ASN A 266 9.65 -26.53 10.05
N CYS A 267 10.76 -26.37 9.33
CA CYS A 267 10.81 -25.51 8.16
C CYS A 267 9.95 -26.03 7.01
N HIS A 268 9.56 -25.12 6.14
CA HIS A 268 8.86 -25.48 4.90
C HIS A 268 9.75 -26.34 3.99
N LYS A 269 9.11 -27.24 3.21
CA LYS A 269 9.82 -28.14 2.27
C LYS A 269 10.73 -27.42 1.27
N SER A 270 10.51 -26.15 0.95
CA SER A 270 11.40 -25.37 0.08
C SER A 270 12.79 -25.18 0.68
N ILE A 271 12.90 -25.10 2.00
CA ILE A 271 14.19 -25.03 2.72
C ILE A 271 14.90 -26.39 2.65
N LEU A 272 14.17 -27.51 2.83
CA LEU A 272 14.77 -28.86 2.65
C LEU A 272 15.28 -29.07 1.22
N HIS A 273 14.52 -28.56 0.23
CA HIS A 273 14.98 -28.57 -1.17
C HIS A 273 16.22 -27.71 -1.37
N ALA A 274 16.26 -26.53 -0.72
CA ALA A 274 17.40 -25.63 -0.81
C ALA A 274 18.68 -26.29 -0.21
N ILE A 275 18.56 -26.96 0.93
CA ILE A 275 19.68 -27.75 1.52
C ILE A 275 20.23 -28.75 0.51
N ILE A 276 19.34 -29.51 -0.14
CA ILE A 276 19.74 -30.52 -1.13
C ILE A 276 20.42 -29.88 -2.35
N LEU A 277 19.84 -28.79 -2.85
CA LEU A 277 20.32 -28.10 -4.05
C LEU A 277 21.67 -27.42 -3.83
N THR A 278 21.89 -26.83 -2.66
CA THR A 278 23.13 -26.15 -2.32
C THR A 278 24.23 -27.11 -1.87
N GLY A 279 23.87 -28.35 -1.46
CA GLY A 279 24.82 -29.30 -0.88
C GLY A 279 25.30 -28.90 0.53
N ALA A 280 24.51 -28.12 1.24
CA ALA A 280 24.84 -27.68 2.60
C ALA A 280 24.75 -28.79 3.64
N ILE A 281 25.42 -28.59 4.77
CA ILE A 281 25.42 -29.50 5.94
C ILE A 281 24.42 -28.92 6.97
N PRO A 282 23.20 -29.49 7.11
CA PRO A 282 22.18 -28.94 7.98
C PRO A 282 22.31 -29.33 9.44
N VAL A 283 22.34 -28.39 10.34
CA VAL A 283 22.22 -28.58 11.78
C VAL A 283 20.81 -28.14 12.21
N PHE A 284 20.01 -29.09 12.69
CA PHE A 284 18.61 -28.81 13.00
C PHE A 284 18.41 -28.35 14.43
N MET A 285 17.62 -27.26 14.58
CA MET A 285 17.00 -26.86 15.85
C MET A 285 15.69 -27.63 16.00
N MET A 286 15.48 -28.22 17.17
CA MET A 286 14.35 -29.11 17.39
C MET A 286 13.24 -28.42 18.17
N PRO A 287 12.05 -28.25 17.55
CA PRO A 287 10.89 -27.74 18.27
C PRO A 287 10.39 -28.74 19.30
N THR A 288 9.71 -28.24 20.32
CA THR A 288 8.98 -29.06 21.29
C THR A 288 7.76 -29.73 20.66
N ARG A 289 7.25 -30.76 21.35
CA ARG A 289 5.95 -31.38 21.00
C ARG A 289 5.14 -31.62 22.25
N ASN A 290 3.83 -31.42 22.17
CA ASN A 290 2.93 -31.81 23.26
C ASN A 290 2.61 -33.32 23.21
N HIS A 291 1.82 -33.80 24.15
CA HIS A 291 1.45 -35.24 24.24
C HIS A 291 0.56 -35.73 23.09
N TYR A 292 -0.04 -34.81 22.31
CA TYR A 292 -0.77 -35.13 21.07
C TYR A 292 0.12 -35.12 19.82
N GLY A 293 1.41 -34.78 19.99
CA GLY A 293 2.35 -34.67 18.87
C GLY A 293 2.29 -33.32 18.13
N ILE A 294 1.49 -32.34 18.60
CA ILE A 294 1.43 -30.99 18.02
C ILE A 294 2.78 -30.31 18.27
N ILE A 295 3.29 -29.68 17.21
CA ILE A 295 4.59 -29.02 17.21
C ILE A 295 4.45 -27.71 17.98
N GLY A 296 5.33 -27.49 18.96
CA GLY A 296 5.44 -26.28 19.74
C GLY A 296 6.64 -25.43 19.33
N PRO A 297 7.01 -24.43 20.13
CA PRO A 297 8.15 -23.57 19.86
C PRO A 297 9.48 -24.33 19.93
N ILE A 298 10.48 -23.82 19.26
CA ILE A 298 11.89 -24.14 19.49
C ILE A 298 12.25 -23.57 20.86
N PRO A 299 12.79 -24.37 21.81
CA PRO A 299 13.24 -23.85 23.11
C PRO A 299 14.30 -22.78 22.95
N GLN A 300 14.29 -21.76 23.81
CA GLN A 300 15.27 -20.68 23.78
C GLN A 300 16.72 -21.19 23.86
N SER A 301 16.96 -22.30 24.59
CA SER A 301 18.27 -22.92 24.70
C SER A 301 18.84 -23.45 23.36
N GLU A 302 17.98 -23.69 22.37
CA GLU A 302 18.40 -24.12 21.04
C GLU A 302 19.09 -22.99 20.24
N PHE A 303 18.81 -21.73 20.59
CA PHE A 303 19.42 -20.54 19.95
C PHE A 303 20.78 -20.19 20.57
N GLY A 304 21.14 -20.77 21.74
CA GLY A 304 22.42 -20.49 22.37
C GLY A 304 23.61 -20.91 21.51
N VAL A 305 24.60 -20.04 21.35
CA VAL A 305 25.82 -20.26 20.55
C VAL A 305 26.52 -21.57 20.96
N GLU A 306 26.64 -21.85 22.26
CA GLU A 306 27.30 -23.09 22.72
C GLU A 306 26.49 -24.35 22.39
N THR A 307 25.16 -24.28 22.38
CA THR A 307 24.28 -25.36 21.94
C THR A 307 24.48 -25.66 20.47
N ILE A 308 24.53 -24.63 19.63
CA ILE A 308 24.76 -24.78 18.20
C ILE A 308 26.16 -25.35 17.93
N ARG A 309 27.19 -24.87 18.62
CA ARG A 309 28.56 -25.41 18.53
C ARG A 309 28.63 -26.87 18.90
N ALA A 310 27.98 -27.27 19.99
CA ALA A 310 27.93 -28.66 20.41
C ALA A 310 27.23 -29.55 19.36
N LYS A 311 26.14 -29.07 18.77
CA LYS A 311 25.45 -29.79 17.68
C LYS A 311 26.32 -29.93 16.43
N ILE A 312 27.03 -28.87 16.04
CA ILE A 312 27.98 -28.89 14.93
C ILE A 312 29.08 -29.93 15.20
N ALA A 313 29.66 -29.89 16.42
CA ALA A 313 30.72 -30.83 16.79
C ALA A 313 30.27 -32.32 16.82
N ALA A 314 29.01 -32.57 17.15
CA ALA A 314 28.40 -33.89 17.15
C ALA A 314 27.86 -34.33 15.77
N HIS A 315 27.84 -33.45 14.79
CA HIS A 315 27.26 -33.77 13.47
C HIS A 315 28.22 -34.65 12.65
N PRO A 316 27.76 -35.79 12.08
CA PRO A 316 28.62 -36.75 11.45
C PRO A 316 29.38 -36.24 10.21
N PHE A 317 28.83 -35.24 9.55
CA PHE A 317 29.40 -34.65 8.34
C PHE A 317 30.08 -33.29 8.56
N ALA A 318 30.06 -32.73 9.78
CA ALA A 318 30.68 -31.43 10.04
C ALA A 318 32.22 -31.45 9.86
N SER A 319 32.86 -32.61 9.90
CA SER A 319 34.26 -32.74 9.57
C SER A 319 34.58 -32.42 8.11
N LEU A 320 33.59 -32.46 7.22
CA LEU A 320 33.71 -32.15 5.80
C LEU A 320 33.65 -30.64 5.51
N ALA A 321 33.16 -29.85 6.46
CA ALA A 321 33.10 -28.42 6.31
C ALA A 321 34.49 -27.79 6.48
N GLU A 322 34.86 -26.90 5.57
CA GLU A 322 36.08 -26.09 5.66
C GLU A 322 35.97 -25.04 6.76
N ASP A 323 34.82 -24.39 6.84
CA ASP A 323 34.46 -23.46 7.92
C ASP A 323 33.35 -24.07 8.78
N LYS A 324 33.44 -23.90 10.10
CA LYS A 324 32.44 -24.37 11.07
C LYS A 324 31.52 -23.26 11.58
N THR A 325 31.71 -22.07 11.06
CA THR A 325 30.80 -20.96 11.31
C THR A 325 29.51 -21.16 10.50
N PRO A 326 28.32 -21.10 11.11
CA PRO A 326 27.07 -21.23 10.37
C PRO A 326 26.90 -20.10 9.35
N ARG A 327 26.74 -20.48 8.09
CA ARG A 327 26.55 -19.52 6.98
C ARG A 327 25.21 -18.82 7.04
N ILE A 328 24.16 -19.55 7.38
CA ILE A 328 22.80 -19.05 7.49
C ILE A 328 22.04 -19.77 8.59
N LEU A 329 21.20 -19.03 9.31
CA LEU A 329 20.17 -19.60 10.16
C LEU A 329 18.81 -19.31 9.53
N THR A 330 17.99 -20.33 9.31
CA THR A 330 16.64 -20.20 8.76
C THR A 330 15.59 -20.64 9.75
N ILE A 331 14.67 -19.76 10.09
CA ILE A 331 13.53 -19.95 11.00
C ILE A 331 12.22 -19.73 10.25
N THR A 332 11.24 -20.59 10.49
CA THR A 332 9.85 -20.35 10.13
C THR A 332 9.25 -19.41 11.17
N GLN A 333 9.12 -18.12 10.84
CA GLN A 333 8.76 -17.07 11.80
C GLN A 333 7.31 -17.16 12.25
N SER A 334 6.38 -17.59 11.37
CA SER A 334 5.02 -17.95 11.76
C SER A 334 4.71 -19.36 11.33
N THR A 335 4.50 -20.26 12.30
CA THR A 335 4.15 -21.65 12.02
C THR A 335 2.64 -21.81 11.84
N TYR A 336 2.22 -22.93 11.25
CA TYR A 336 0.79 -23.29 11.18
C TYR A 336 0.12 -23.41 12.54
N ASP A 337 0.92 -23.68 13.59
CA ASP A 337 0.43 -23.82 14.97
C ASP A 337 0.41 -22.47 15.72
N GLY A 338 0.69 -21.36 15.03
CA GLY A 338 0.62 -20.00 15.58
C GLY A 338 1.82 -19.57 16.42
N ILE A 339 2.97 -20.21 16.26
CA ILE A 339 4.20 -19.81 16.94
C ILE A 339 4.86 -18.66 16.20
N ILE A 340 5.15 -17.58 16.92
CA ILE A 340 5.89 -16.41 16.46
C ILE A 340 7.08 -16.21 17.39
N TYR A 341 8.27 -16.01 16.82
CA TYR A 341 9.50 -15.78 17.57
C TYR A 341 9.82 -14.30 17.72
N ASN A 342 10.49 -13.93 18.80
CA ASN A 342 11.05 -12.59 18.96
C ASN A 342 12.35 -12.45 18.14
N VAL A 343 12.24 -11.77 17.01
CA VAL A 343 13.37 -11.58 16.08
C VAL A 343 14.55 -10.86 16.73
N GLU A 344 14.28 -9.84 17.56
CA GLU A 344 15.32 -9.06 18.23
C GLU A 344 16.11 -9.91 19.24
N GLU A 345 15.45 -10.79 19.99
CA GLU A 345 16.13 -11.71 20.89
C GLU A 345 17.04 -12.68 20.13
N ILE A 346 16.56 -13.26 19.01
CA ILE A 346 17.35 -14.16 18.16
C ILE A 346 18.56 -13.42 17.57
N LYS A 347 18.36 -12.20 17.06
CA LYS A 347 19.46 -11.37 16.53
C LYS A 347 20.53 -11.12 17.60
N ASN A 348 20.13 -10.73 18.80
CA ASN A 348 21.05 -10.41 19.87
C ASN A 348 21.82 -11.65 20.37
N GLU A 349 21.17 -12.83 20.44
CA GLU A 349 21.81 -14.08 20.89
C GLU A 349 22.85 -14.58 19.86
N LEU A 350 22.62 -14.36 18.58
CA LEU A 350 23.44 -14.90 17.48
C LEU A 350 24.34 -13.85 16.83
N ASP A 351 24.39 -12.64 17.36
CA ASP A 351 25.18 -11.55 16.80
C ASP A 351 26.66 -11.94 16.65
N GLY A 352 27.20 -11.76 15.46
CA GLY A 352 28.58 -12.09 15.10
C GLY A 352 28.89 -13.58 15.05
N TYR A 353 27.92 -14.48 15.30
CA TYR A 353 28.14 -15.93 15.24
C TYR A 353 27.59 -16.58 13.97
N VAL A 354 26.44 -16.13 13.48
CA VAL A 354 25.83 -16.57 12.22
C VAL A 354 25.96 -15.46 11.20
N GLU A 355 26.45 -15.75 9.99
CA GLU A 355 26.64 -14.71 8.99
C GLU A 355 25.31 -14.09 8.49
N ASN A 356 24.30 -14.93 8.29
CA ASN A 356 23.00 -14.49 7.76
C ASN A 356 21.84 -15.05 8.59
N LEU A 357 20.89 -14.21 8.95
CA LEU A 357 19.62 -14.61 9.56
C LEU A 357 18.51 -14.52 8.51
N HIS A 358 17.81 -15.61 8.28
CA HIS A 358 16.70 -15.72 7.34
C HIS A 358 15.42 -16.13 8.08
N PHE A 359 14.42 -15.27 8.04
CA PHE A 359 13.09 -15.51 8.60
C PHE A 359 12.11 -15.77 7.46
N ASP A 360 11.56 -16.99 7.42
CA ASP A 360 10.50 -17.38 6.48
C ASP A 360 9.16 -16.90 7.07
N GLU A 361 8.66 -15.78 6.57
CA GLU A 361 7.45 -15.10 7.03
C GLU A 361 6.28 -15.25 6.05
N ALA A 362 6.20 -16.39 5.37
CA ALA A 362 5.16 -16.65 4.35
C ALA A 362 3.72 -16.41 4.84
N TRP A 363 3.47 -16.46 6.15
CA TRP A 363 2.15 -16.31 6.79
C TRP A 363 1.96 -14.99 7.53
N LEU A 364 2.98 -14.20 7.69
CA LEU A 364 2.89 -12.85 8.24
C LEU A 364 2.68 -11.85 7.11
N PRO A 365 1.65 -10.96 7.21
CA PRO A 365 1.41 -9.93 6.22
C PRO A 365 2.45 -8.80 6.29
#